data_5090a2d84c064a3cbe18b092319e34ce
#
_entry.id   5090a2d84c064a3cbe18b092319e34ce
#
_cell.length_a   1.000
_cell.length_b   1.000
_cell.length_c   1.000
_cell.angle_alpha   90.00
_cell.angle_beta   90.00
_cell.angle_gamma   90.00
#
_symmetry.space_group_name_H-M   'P 1'
#
loop_
_entity.id
_entity.type
_entity.pdbx_description
1 polymer ?
#
loop_
_entity_poly.entity_id
_entity_poly.type
_entity_poly.pdbx_seq_one_letter_code
_entity_poly.pdbx_strand_id
1 'polypeptide(L)'
;IINPDVTLKEDAIDNFFFSIKKVENFGIIAPVSKNEKYSNFNLDLDKDIKEVQNVKGFAMFLNMKNFKEIGFFDENFFFYFEEIDLCKRLKNNNIKIYIDPSIEVSHLGGTSHNEEINKPMELSRNWHWMWSSFYYHKKHFGYMSGLMKILPKLLSSIIKFIIYLIIFNKFKSDVYKYRVLGIINSVLLKKSWYRPKF
;
A
#
# COMPACT_ATOMS: atom_id res chain seq x y z
N ILE A 1 -13.45 -2.36 -4.20
CA ILE A 1 -12.75 -1.23 -3.56
C ILE A 1 -12.04 -0.46 -4.66
N ILE A 2 -12.16 0.85 -4.62
CA ILE A 2 -11.56 1.75 -5.62
C ILE A 2 -11.18 3.06 -4.94
N ASN A 3 -10.03 3.62 -5.29
CA ASN A 3 -9.60 4.93 -4.81
C ASN A 3 -10.40 6.06 -5.48
N PRO A 4 -10.57 7.23 -4.82
CA PRO A 4 -11.32 8.36 -5.38
C PRO A 4 -10.72 8.95 -6.67
N ASP A 5 -9.42 8.75 -6.93
CA ASP A 5 -8.70 9.22 -8.11
C ASP A 5 -8.57 8.16 -9.22
N VAL A 6 -9.41 7.12 -9.15
CA VAL A 6 -9.49 6.05 -10.17
C VAL A 6 -10.83 6.11 -10.88
N THR A 7 -10.81 6.04 -12.19
CA THR A 7 -11.99 5.93 -13.05
C THR A 7 -12.00 4.59 -13.78
N LEU A 8 -13.09 3.86 -13.68
CA LEU A 8 -13.31 2.62 -14.44
C LEU A 8 -13.59 2.96 -15.90
N LYS A 9 -13.10 2.14 -16.83
CA LYS A 9 -13.59 2.15 -18.22
C LYS A 9 -14.96 1.51 -18.29
N GLU A 10 -15.71 1.82 -19.36
CA GLU A 10 -17.08 1.34 -19.55
C GLU A 10 -17.21 -0.19 -19.49
N ASP A 11 -16.24 -0.91 -20.04
CA ASP A 11 -16.19 -2.37 -20.10
C ASP A 11 -15.57 -3.04 -18.88
N ALA A 12 -15.04 -2.28 -17.92
CA ALA A 12 -14.26 -2.82 -16.80
C ALA A 12 -15.06 -3.80 -15.92
N ILE A 13 -16.34 -3.52 -15.71
CA ILE A 13 -17.21 -4.39 -14.90
C ILE A 13 -17.54 -5.68 -15.64
N ASP A 14 -17.83 -5.61 -16.93
CA ASP A 14 -18.13 -6.79 -17.75
C ASP A 14 -16.88 -7.68 -17.86
N ASN A 15 -15.73 -7.09 -18.11
CA ASN A 15 -14.45 -7.81 -18.12
C ASN A 15 -14.16 -8.49 -16.79
N PHE A 16 -14.48 -7.84 -15.66
CA PHE A 16 -14.39 -8.49 -14.37
C PHE A 16 -15.30 -9.72 -14.26
N PHE A 17 -16.56 -9.65 -14.72
CA PHE A 17 -17.46 -10.80 -14.73
C PHE A 17 -17.00 -11.92 -15.67
N PHE A 18 -16.29 -11.62 -16.75
CA PHE A 18 -15.63 -12.63 -17.58
C PHE A 18 -14.43 -13.26 -16.86
N SER A 19 -13.65 -12.45 -16.15
CA SER A 19 -12.47 -12.93 -15.41
C SER A 19 -12.83 -13.93 -14.33
N ILE A 20 -13.89 -13.67 -13.53
CA ILE A 20 -14.30 -14.60 -12.47
C ILE A 20 -14.75 -15.97 -12.97
N LYS A 21 -15.11 -16.09 -14.25
CA LYS A 21 -15.44 -17.39 -14.87
C LYS A 21 -14.21 -18.18 -15.29
N LYS A 22 -13.06 -17.51 -15.42
CA LYS A 22 -11.78 -18.10 -15.86
C LYS A 22 -10.88 -18.53 -14.71
N VAL A 23 -11.14 -18.03 -13.51
CA VAL A 23 -10.29 -18.27 -12.33
C VAL A 23 -11.05 -18.96 -11.22
N GLU A 24 -10.36 -19.84 -10.51
CA GLU A 24 -10.89 -20.55 -9.35
C GLU A 24 -10.26 -20.03 -8.06
N ASN A 25 -11.01 -20.10 -6.97
CA ASN A 25 -10.53 -19.79 -5.60
C ASN A 25 -9.77 -18.46 -5.49
N PHE A 26 -10.28 -17.41 -6.15
CA PHE A 26 -9.67 -16.09 -6.06
C PHE A 26 -10.14 -15.32 -4.82
N GLY A 27 -9.23 -14.55 -4.24
CA GLY A 27 -9.55 -13.54 -3.22
C GLY A 27 -9.63 -12.14 -3.81
N ILE A 28 -8.69 -11.83 -4.71
CA ILE A 28 -8.58 -10.52 -5.36
C ILE A 28 -8.37 -10.71 -6.87
N ILE A 29 -9.08 -9.91 -7.67
CA ILE A 29 -8.74 -9.62 -9.06
C ILE A 29 -8.48 -8.12 -9.16
N ALA A 30 -7.29 -7.73 -9.62
CA ALA A 30 -6.90 -6.34 -9.74
C ALA A 30 -6.81 -5.92 -11.22
N PRO A 31 -7.23 -4.69 -11.55
CA PRO A 31 -7.09 -4.13 -12.88
C PRO A 31 -5.67 -3.63 -13.14
N VAL A 32 -5.41 -3.27 -14.39
CA VAL A 32 -4.23 -2.52 -14.80
C VAL A 32 -4.56 -1.04 -15.01
N SER A 33 -3.57 -0.17 -14.87
CA SER A 33 -3.68 1.24 -15.24
C SER A 33 -2.73 1.56 -16.37
N LYS A 34 -3.16 2.38 -17.34
CA LYS A 34 -2.27 2.89 -18.40
C LYS A 34 -1.13 3.76 -17.89
N ASN A 35 -1.30 4.35 -16.71
CA ASN A 35 -0.22 5.09 -16.07
C ASN A 35 0.75 4.08 -15.42
N GLU A 36 1.85 3.77 -16.08
CA GLU A 36 2.85 2.78 -15.67
C GLU A 36 3.36 3.00 -14.24
N LYS A 37 3.54 4.26 -13.83
CA LYS A 37 3.99 4.60 -12.47
C LYS A 37 3.05 4.08 -11.39
N TYR A 38 1.76 4.01 -11.68
CA TYR A 38 0.71 3.60 -10.76
C TYR A 38 0.06 2.27 -11.12
N SER A 39 0.48 1.63 -12.22
CA SER A 39 -0.03 0.33 -12.63
C SER A 39 0.38 -0.79 -11.67
N ASN A 40 -0.42 -1.86 -11.63
CA ASN A 40 -0.08 -3.09 -10.94
C ASN A 40 1.04 -3.87 -11.63
N PHE A 41 1.29 -3.59 -12.90
CA PHE A 41 2.18 -4.36 -13.75
C PHE A 41 3.01 -3.47 -14.67
N ASN A 42 4.28 -3.81 -14.88
CA ASN A 42 4.98 -3.42 -16.10
C ASN A 42 4.42 -4.32 -17.20
N LEU A 43 3.64 -3.73 -18.07
CA LEU A 43 2.94 -4.42 -19.14
C LEU A 43 3.91 -4.88 -20.23
N ASP A 44 4.53 -6.01 -20.05
CA ASP A 44 4.87 -6.85 -21.18
C ASP A 44 3.55 -7.50 -21.65
N LEU A 45 2.99 -6.95 -22.63
CA LEU A 45 1.97 -7.22 -23.63
C LEU A 45 1.16 -8.56 -23.61
N ASP A 46 1.22 -9.32 -22.56
CA ASP A 46 0.45 -10.53 -22.36
C ASP A 46 -0.95 -10.17 -21.87
N LYS A 47 -1.97 -10.45 -22.68
CA LYS A 47 -3.37 -10.11 -22.41
C LYS A 47 -4.06 -11.09 -21.45
N ASP A 48 -3.35 -12.11 -20.99
CA ASP A 48 -3.92 -13.14 -20.15
C ASP A 48 -3.91 -12.77 -18.67
N ILE A 49 -4.94 -13.26 -17.96
CA ILE A 49 -5.03 -13.14 -16.52
C ILE A 49 -3.86 -13.86 -15.83
N LYS A 50 -3.18 -13.20 -14.89
CA LYS A 50 -1.97 -13.73 -14.23
C LYS A 50 -2.15 -13.81 -12.72
N GLU A 51 -1.76 -14.96 -12.16
CA GLU A 51 -1.62 -15.11 -10.71
C GLU A 51 -0.39 -14.34 -10.23
N VAL A 52 -0.57 -13.54 -9.17
CA VAL A 52 0.46 -12.68 -8.58
C VAL A 52 0.54 -12.81 -7.07
N GLN A 53 1.65 -12.33 -6.50
CA GLN A 53 1.84 -12.38 -5.06
C GLN A 53 1.19 -11.22 -4.32
N ASN A 54 1.15 -10.05 -4.94
CA ASN A 54 0.63 -8.81 -4.37
C ASN A 54 0.04 -7.95 -5.48
N VAL A 55 -0.88 -7.08 -5.10
CA VAL A 55 -1.46 -6.03 -5.95
C VAL A 55 -1.39 -4.69 -5.23
N LYS A 56 -1.43 -3.60 -5.99
CA LYS A 56 -1.57 -2.25 -5.43
C LYS A 56 -3.04 -1.98 -5.08
N GLY A 57 -3.25 -1.28 -3.98
CA GLY A 57 -4.58 -1.04 -3.39
C GLY A 57 -5.46 -0.02 -4.12
N PHE A 58 -5.04 0.55 -5.28
CA PHE A 58 -5.82 1.61 -5.94
C PHE A 58 -7.17 1.13 -6.49
N ALA A 59 -7.23 -0.14 -6.94
CA ALA A 59 -8.49 -0.80 -7.34
C ALA A 59 -8.37 -2.32 -7.15
N MET A 60 -9.35 -2.92 -6.49
CA MET A 60 -9.39 -4.36 -6.21
C MET A 60 -10.83 -4.85 -6.23
N PHE A 61 -11.09 -5.91 -6.98
CA PHE A 61 -12.33 -6.68 -6.91
C PHE A 61 -12.13 -7.83 -5.93
N LEU A 62 -12.94 -7.86 -4.88
CA LEU A 62 -12.81 -8.79 -3.76
C LEU A 62 -13.87 -9.88 -3.82
N ASN A 63 -13.47 -11.14 -3.69
CA ASN A 63 -14.41 -12.23 -3.48
C ASN A 63 -14.82 -12.31 -2.00
N MET A 64 -15.95 -11.72 -1.68
CA MET A 64 -16.44 -11.56 -0.30
C MET A 64 -16.57 -12.86 0.47
N LYS A 65 -16.77 -14.00 -0.22
CA LYS A 65 -16.86 -15.32 0.43
C LYS A 65 -15.60 -15.69 1.20
N ASN A 66 -14.44 -15.33 0.65
CA ASN A 66 -13.15 -15.68 1.24
C ASN A 66 -12.75 -14.78 2.42
N PHE A 67 -13.44 -13.66 2.63
CA PHE A 67 -13.08 -12.72 3.71
C PHE A 67 -13.78 -12.97 5.03
N LYS A 68 -14.78 -13.87 5.08
CA LYS A 68 -15.46 -14.23 6.32
C LYS A 68 -14.51 -14.86 7.37
N GLU A 69 -13.56 -15.67 6.91
CA GLU A 69 -12.59 -16.35 7.77
C GLU A 69 -11.27 -15.57 7.91
N ILE A 70 -10.82 -14.96 6.82
CA ILE A 70 -9.53 -14.26 6.76
C ILE A 70 -9.60 -12.85 7.37
N GLY A 71 -10.80 -12.27 7.40
CA GLY A 71 -11.02 -10.87 7.74
C GLY A 71 -10.60 -9.91 6.63
N PHE A 72 -11.06 -8.67 6.73
CA PHE A 72 -10.72 -7.58 5.80
C PHE A 72 -9.36 -6.96 6.12
N PHE A 73 -9.22 -5.67 5.86
CA PHE A 73 -8.03 -4.92 6.19
C PHE A 73 -7.80 -4.89 7.71
N ASP A 74 -6.53 -4.98 8.10
CA ASP A 74 -6.14 -4.77 9.49
C ASP A 74 -6.21 -3.27 9.81
N GLU A 75 -7.13 -2.88 10.68
CA GLU A 75 -7.40 -1.49 11.07
C GLU A 75 -6.23 -0.79 11.78
N ASN A 76 -5.19 -1.52 12.17
CA ASN A 76 -3.97 -0.92 12.69
C ASN A 76 -3.18 -0.18 11.61
N PHE A 77 -3.32 -0.57 10.34
CA PHE A 77 -2.76 0.18 9.21
C PHE A 77 -3.65 1.39 8.90
N PHE A 78 -3.13 2.58 9.00
CA PHE A 78 -3.82 3.79 8.56
C PHE A 78 -3.44 4.17 7.13
N PHE A 79 -2.15 4.03 6.78
CA PHE A 79 -1.61 4.16 5.43
C PHE A 79 -0.52 3.13 5.20
N TYR A 80 -0.49 2.57 4.01
CA TYR A 80 0.51 1.65 3.48
C TYR A 80 0.55 0.29 4.16
N PHE A 81 0.85 -0.75 3.40
CA PHE A 81 0.93 -2.14 3.77
C PHE A 81 -0.40 -2.83 4.08
N GLU A 82 -1.53 -2.13 4.09
CA GLU A 82 -2.86 -2.74 4.30
C GLU A 82 -3.19 -3.76 3.21
N GLU A 83 -2.93 -3.41 1.94
CA GLU A 83 -3.13 -4.29 0.80
C GLU A 83 -2.10 -5.43 0.77
N ILE A 84 -0.86 -5.14 1.15
CA ILE A 84 0.22 -6.14 1.22
C ILE A 84 -0.05 -7.15 2.33
N ASP A 85 -0.54 -6.69 3.49
CA ASP A 85 -0.98 -7.55 4.58
C ASP A 85 -2.13 -8.46 4.16
N LEU A 86 -3.12 -7.90 3.47
CA LEU A 86 -4.26 -8.64 2.95
C LEU A 86 -3.81 -9.71 1.96
N CYS A 87 -2.98 -9.35 0.98
CA CYS A 87 -2.42 -10.30 0.02
C CYS A 87 -1.66 -11.42 0.71
N LYS A 88 -0.86 -11.11 1.74
CA LYS A 88 -0.11 -12.09 2.51
C LYS A 88 -1.03 -13.06 3.27
N ARG A 89 -2.13 -12.56 3.85
CA ARG A 89 -3.12 -13.41 4.55
C ARG A 89 -3.87 -14.33 3.58
N LEU A 90 -4.30 -13.82 2.43
CA LEU A 90 -4.92 -14.62 1.38
C LEU A 90 -3.99 -15.76 0.95
N LYS A 91 -2.74 -15.44 0.63
CA LYS A 91 -1.74 -16.44 0.23
C LYS A 91 -1.50 -17.50 1.29
N ASN A 92 -1.41 -17.12 2.56
CA ASN A 92 -1.22 -18.07 3.66
C ASN A 92 -2.39 -19.05 3.81
N ASN A 93 -3.56 -18.73 3.24
CA ASN A 93 -4.75 -19.57 3.19
C ASN A 93 -4.98 -20.22 1.81
N ASN A 94 -3.95 -20.25 0.94
CA ASN A 94 -4.00 -20.79 -0.42
C ASN A 94 -5.08 -20.16 -1.31
N ILE A 95 -5.44 -18.89 -1.06
CA ILE A 95 -6.37 -18.11 -1.87
C ILE A 95 -5.57 -17.27 -2.84
N LYS A 96 -5.93 -17.37 -4.11
CA LYS A 96 -5.17 -16.79 -5.21
C LYS A 96 -5.50 -15.32 -5.43
N ILE A 97 -4.53 -14.60 -5.95
CA ILE A 97 -4.62 -13.19 -6.31
C ILE A 97 -4.26 -13.07 -7.78
N TYR A 98 -5.07 -12.34 -8.53
CA TYR A 98 -4.88 -12.18 -9.97
C TYR A 98 -4.79 -10.72 -10.38
N ILE A 99 -4.06 -10.47 -11.46
CA ILE A 99 -4.17 -9.26 -12.26
C ILE A 99 -4.76 -9.65 -13.61
N ASP A 100 -5.78 -8.91 -14.05
CA ASP A 100 -6.36 -9.10 -15.37
C ASP A 100 -6.12 -7.85 -16.24
N PRO A 101 -5.26 -7.96 -17.26
CA PRO A 101 -5.00 -6.86 -18.18
C PRO A 101 -6.20 -6.42 -19.02
N SER A 102 -7.23 -7.26 -19.14
CA SER A 102 -8.48 -6.87 -19.84
C SER A 102 -9.30 -5.86 -19.03
N ILE A 103 -9.07 -5.76 -17.73
CA ILE A 103 -9.72 -4.79 -16.85
C ILE A 103 -8.82 -3.56 -16.76
N GLU A 104 -9.10 -2.54 -17.55
CA GLU A 104 -8.34 -1.30 -17.53
C GLU A 104 -9.05 -0.22 -16.72
N VAL A 105 -8.25 0.56 -15.98
CA VAL A 105 -8.70 1.75 -15.27
C VAL A 105 -7.79 2.94 -15.56
N SER A 106 -8.32 4.15 -15.40
CA SER A 106 -7.52 5.36 -15.38
C SER A 106 -7.22 5.72 -13.93
N HIS A 107 -5.94 5.80 -13.57
CA HIS A 107 -5.50 6.19 -12.23
C HIS A 107 -4.59 7.41 -12.34
N LEU A 108 -5.10 8.58 -11.96
CA LEU A 108 -4.37 9.84 -12.04
C LEU A 108 -3.22 9.92 -11.05
N GLY A 109 -3.38 9.30 -9.90
CA GLY A 109 -2.38 9.18 -8.84
C GLY A 109 -1.94 10.51 -8.21
N GLY A 110 -2.14 10.62 -6.90
CA GLY A 110 -1.68 11.77 -6.12
C GLY A 110 -2.55 13.03 -6.23
N THR A 111 -3.71 12.96 -6.90
CA THR A 111 -4.64 14.08 -7.08
C THR A 111 -5.80 14.08 -6.09
N SER A 112 -5.82 13.15 -5.16
CA SER A 112 -6.91 12.95 -4.19
C SER A 112 -7.01 14.02 -3.09
N HIS A 113 -6.20 15.10 -3.15
CA HIS A 113 -6.24 16.18 -2.15
C HIS A 113 -5.73 17.53 -2.72
N ASN A 114 -6.14 18.64 -2.10
CA ASN A 114 -5.74 19.99 -2.48
C ASN A 114 -4.27 20.27 -2.17
N GLU A 115 -3.65 21.17 -2.93
CA GLU A 115 -2.22 21.53 -2.78
C GLU A 115 -1.89 22.09 -1.39
N GLU A 116 -2.81 22.79 -0.74
CA GLU A 116 -2.63 23.37 0.58
C GLU A 116 -2.33 22.35 1.67
N ILE A 117 -2.86 21.14 1.54
CA ILE A 117 -2.66 20.06 2.50
C ILE A 117 -1.47 19.13 2.16
N ASN A 118 -0.75 19.42 1.07
CA ASN A 118 0.36 18.59 0.60
C ASN A 118 1.44 18.36 1.68
N LYS A 119 1.85 19.43 2.39
CA LYS A 119 2.90 19.30 3.42
C LYS A 119 2.46 18.43 4.60
N PRO A 120 1.34 18.68 5.28
CA PRO A 120 0.85 17.81 6.35
C PRO A 120 0.66 16.36 5.90
N MET A 121 0.13 16.15 4.69
CA MET A 121 -0.05 14.81 4.12
C MET A 121 1.27 14.11 3.87
N GLU A 122 2.29 14.81 3.34
CA GLU A 122 3.61 14.24 3.10
C GLU A 122 4.28 13.80 4.43
N LEU A 123 4.16 14.60 5.49
CA LEU A 123 4.65 14.21 6.82
C LEU A 123 3.91 12.98 7.34
N SER A 124 2.59 12.94 7.20
CA SER A 124 1.76 11.80 7.59
C SER A 124 2.13 10.54 6.81
N ARG A 125 2.26 10.63 5.48
CA ARG A 125 2.69 9.52 4.63
C ARG A 125 4.04 8.95 5.06
N ASN A 126 5.02 9.81 5.34
CA ASN A 126 6.36 9.38 5.77
C ASN A 126 6.36 8.72 7.15
N TRP A 127 5.56 9.25 8.09
CA TRP A 127 5.39 8.65 9.40
C TRP A 127 4.77 7.26 9.29
N HIS A 128 3.65 7.13 8.58
CA HIS A 128 2.93 5.86 8.41
C HIS A 128 3.70 4.83 7.60
N TRP A 129 4.41 5.25 6.56
CA TRP A 129 5.27 4.33 5.79
C TRP A 129 6.27 3.60 6.67
N MET A 130 6.89 4.32 7.60
CA MET A 130 7.86 3.73 8.52
C MET A 130 7.19 2.89 9.61
N TRP A 131 6.10 3.39 10.19
CA TRP A 131 5.35 2.67 11.20
C TRP A 131 4.81 1.35 10.64
N SER A 132 4.12 1.40 9.52
CA SER A 132 3.51 0.25 8.86
C SER A 132 4.55 -0.76 8.38
N SER A 133 5.72 -0.29 7.90
CA SER A 133 6.81 -1.18 7.48
C SER A 133 7.31 -2.06 8.63
N PHE A 134 7.51 -1.51 9.83
CA PHE A 134 7.89 -2.33 10.99
C PHE A 134 6.74 -3.23 11.43
N TYR A 135 5.53 -2.68 11.56
CA TYR A 135 4.35 -3.42 12.02
C TYR A 135 4.07 -4.64 11.14
N TYR A 136 4.11 -4.50 9.82
CA TYR A 136 3.94 -5.59 8.85
C TYR A 136 4.97 -6.71 9.07
N HIS A 137 6.26 -6.36 9.13
CA HIS A 137 7.30 -7.37 9.32
C HIS A 137 7.22 -8.04 10.69
N LYS A 138 6.93 -7.28 11.74
CA LYS A 138 6.68 -7.83 13.07
C LYS A 138 5.51 -8.81 13.06
N LYS A 139 4.39 -8.46 12.42
CA LYS A 139 3.17 -9.25 12.36
C LYS A 139 3.39 -10.60 11.67
N HIS A 140 4.09 -10.60 10.54
CA HIS A 140 4.24 -11.79 9.69
C HIS A 140 5.51 -12.59 9.95
N PHE A 141 6.56 -11.99 10.50
CA PHE A 141 7.89 -12.61 10.61
C PHE A 141 8.52 -12.46 11.99
N GLY A 142 7.81 -11.89 12.95
CA GLY A 142 8.28 -11.68 14.31
C GLY A 142 9.02 -10.37 14.54
N TYR A 143 9.15 -9.99 15.81
CA TYR A 143 9.68 -8.70 16.23
C TYR A 143 11.12 -8.46 15.76
N MET A 144 12.00 -9.45 15.87
CA MET A 144 13.41 -9.34 15.45
C MET A 144 13.54 -9.12 13.93
N SER A 145 12.71 -9.78 13.13
CA SER A 145 12.65 -9.54 11.70
C SER A 145 12.23 -8.11 11.39
N GLY A 146 11.23 -7.58 12.11
CA GLY A 146 10.82 -6.19 12.02
C GLY A 146 11.97 -5.24 12.32
N LEU A 147 12.75 -5.48 13.40
CA LEU A 147 13.91 -4.68 13.75
C LEU A 147 14.99 -4.70 12.67
N MET A 148 15.36 -5.86 12.18
CA MET A 148 16.38 -5.99 11.11
C MET A 148 15.99 -5.22 9.85
N LYS A 149 14.69 -5.23 9.49
CA LYS A 149 14.18 -4.50 8.31
C LYS A 149 14.14 -2.99 8.50
N ILE A 150 13.86 -2.51 9.72
CA ILE A 150 13.66 -1.08 9.94
C ILE A 150 14.94 -0.35 10.36
N LEU A 151 15.92 -1.05 10.96
CA LEU A 151 17.15 -0.45 11.47
C LEU A 151 17.95 0.33 10.42
N PRO A 152 18.20 -0.18 9.19
CA PRO A 152 18.89 0.59 8.16
C PRO A 152 18.12 1.86 7.77
N LYS A 153 16.77 1.79 7.74
CA LYS A 153 15.91 2.93 7.45
C LYS A 153 15.96 3.96 8.58
N LEU A 154 16.04 3.53 9.83
CA LEU A 154 16.19 4.39 10.99
C LEU A 154 17.51 5.16 10.92
N LEU A 155 18.63 4.47 10.74
CA LEU A 155 19.95 5.08 10.62
C LEU A 155 20.02 6.09 9.48
N SER A 156 19.56 5.70 8.29
CA SER A 156 19.46 6.60 7.15
C SER A 156 18.59 7.83 7.43
N SER A 157 17.47 7.65 8.14
CA SER A 157 16.57 8.75 8.47
C SER A 157 17.18 9.72 9.48
N ILE A 158 17.92 9.22 10.48
CA ILE A 158 18.63 10.06 11.45
C ILE A 158 19.73 10.88 10.75
N ILE A 159 20.56 10.23 9.93
CA ILE A 159 21.62 10.91 9.19
C ILE A 159 21.03 12.03 8.31
N LYS A 160 20.01 11.72 7.52
CA LYS A 160 19.36 12.71 6.65
C LYS A 160 18.66 13.82 7.44
N PHE A 161 18.08 13.52 8.61
CA PHE A 161 17.52 14.52 9.49
C PHE A 161 18.59 15.54 9.91
N ILE A 162 19.76 15.07 10.37
CA ILE A 162 20.90 15.91 10.77
C ILE A 162 21.42 16.73 9.60
N ILE A 163 21.65 16.11 8.43
CA ILE A 163 22.10 16.81 7.23
C ILE A 163 21.14 17.95 6.87
N TYR A 164 19.82 17.69 6.83
CA TYR A 164 18.84 18.72 6.46
C TYR A 164 18.65 19.80 7.52
N LEU A 165 18.97 19.52 8.79
CA LEU A 165 19.09 20.57 9.82
C LEU A 165 20.29 21.51 9.53
N ILE A 166 21.46 20.95 9.23
CA ILE A 166 22.70 21.71 8.97
C ILE A 166 22.53 22.60 7.72
N ILE A 167 21.90 22.11 6.67
CA ILE A 167 21.68 22.92 5.44
C ILE A 167 20.39 23.75 5.50
N PHE A 168 19.78 23.91 6.68
CA PHE A 168 18.59 24.74 6.94
C PHE A 168 17.37 24.40 6.05
N ASN A 169 17.25 23.16 5.54
CA ASN A 169 16.08 22.73 4.80
C ASN A 169 15.02 22.18 5.76
N LYS A 170 14.23 23.08 6.33
CA LYS A 170 13.22 22.75 7.36
C LYS A 170 12.24 21.68 6.91
N PHE A 171 11.70 21.76 5.69
CA PHE A 171 10.70 20.79 5.24
C PHE A 171 11.28 19.37 5.13
N LYS A 172 12.44 19.21 4.50
CA LYS A 172 13.09 17.90 4.42
C LYS A 172 13.53 17.39 5.79
N SER A 173 14.01 18.26 6.66
CA SER A 173 14.31 17.91 8.05
C SER A 173 13.07 17.36 8.75
N ASP A 174 11.91 18.03 8.65
CA ASP A 174 10.67 17.56 9.23
C ASP A 174 10.25 16.19 8.67
N VAL A 175 10.34 15.98 7.35
CA VAL A 175 10.06 14.66 6.73
C VAL A 175 10.86 13.55 7.41
N TYR A 176 12.15 13.71 7.57
CA TYR A 176 13.00 12.66 8.18
C TYR A 176 12.80 12.54 9.69
N LYS A 177 12.51 13.63 10.40
CA LYS A 177 12.05 13.59 11.79
C LYS A 177 10.80 12.71 11.95
N TYR A 178 9.79 12.91 11.09
CA TYR A 178 8.55 12.12 11.14
C TYR A 178 8.78 10.65 10.77
N ARG A 179 9.72 10.34 9.89
CA ARG A 179 10.16 8.95 9.64
C ARG A 179 10.73 8.31 10.91
N VAL A 180 11.63 8.99 11.60
CA VAL A 180 12.20 8.51 12.88
C VAL A 180 11.11 8.30 13.92
N LEU A 181 10.20 9.27 14.08
CA LEU A 181 9.09 9.15 15.03
C LEU A 181 8.15 7.98 14.71
N GLY A 182 7.84 7.73 13.44
CA GLY A 182 7.04 6.59 13.01
C GLY A 182 7.71 5.26 13.40
N ILE A 183 9.02 5.13 13.17
CA ILE A 183 9.79 3.94 13.56
C ILE A 183 9.77 3.75 15.07
N ILE A 184 10.12 4.79 15.84
CA ILE A 184 10.18 4.70 17.32
C ILE A 184 8.82 4.27 17.87
N ASN A 185 7.73 4.89 17.40
CA ASN A 185 6.38 4.54 17.86
C ASN A 185 6.03 3.08 17.55
N SER A 186 6.37 2.59 16.37
CA SER A 186 6.08 1.22 15.97
C SER A 186 6.92 0.20 16.74
N VAL A 187 8.21 0.46 16.94
CA VAL A 187 9.11 -0.38 17.74
C VAL A 187 8.66 -0.45 19.21
N LEU A 188 8.17 0.67 19.76
CA LEU A 188 7.58 0.71 21.10
C LEU A 188 6.16 0.13 21.16
N LEU A 189 5.70 -0.51 20.10
CA LEU A 189 4.37 -1.15 19.98
C LEU A 189 3.18 -0.20 20.21
N LYS A 190 3.39 1.09 20.00
CA LYS A 190 2.31 2.09 20.08
C LYS A 190 1.45 2.03 18.83
N LYS A 191 0.15 2.31 18.98
CA LYS A 191 -0.80 2.35 17.86
C LYS A 191 -0.41 3.38 16.80
N SER A 192 -0.90 3.20 15.59
CA SER A 192 -0.78 4.15 14.47
C SER A 192 -1.68 5.37 14.73
N TRP A 193 -1.23 6.28 15.59
CA TRP A 193 -2.05 7.40 16.10
C TRP A 193 -1.91 8.71 15.32
N TYR A 194 -0.79 8.90 14.60
CA TYR A 194 -0.53 10.19 13.94
C TYR A 194 -1.58 10.48 12.87
N ARG A 195 -2.15 11.69 12.94
CA ARG A 195 -3.07 12.22 11.92
C ARG A 195 -2.60 13.60 11.51
N PRO A 196 -2.66 13.97 10.23
CA PRO A 196 -2.31 15.31 9.80
C PRO A 196 -3.30 16.30 10.41
N LYS A 197 -2.78 17.48 10.79
CA LYS A 197 -3.61 18.63 11.23
C LYS A 197 -3.70 19.59 10.06
N PHE A 198 -4.91 19.95 9.70
CA PHE A 198 -5.24 20.91 8.65
C PHE A 198 -5.65 22.24 9.27
#